data_1b50e920e3ec84003962365dfb8cf520
#
_entry.id   1b50e920e3ec84003962365dfb8cf520
#
_cell.length_a   1.000
_cell.length_b   1.000
_cell.length_c   1.000
_cell.angle_alpha   90.00
_cell.angle_beta   90.00
_cell.angle_gamma   90.00
#
_symmetry.space_group_name_H-M   'P 1'
#
loop_
_entity.id
_entity.type
_entity.pdbx_description
1 polymer ?
#
loop_
_entity_poly.entity_id
_entity_poly.type
_entity_poly.pdbx_seq_one_letter_code
_entity_poly.pdbx_strand_id
1 'polypeptide(L)'
;TNGPSPAWMQKWLKAAGQRPISALVDCTNYLMLAYGRPAHAYDLAKLSGAVCARRANDGEVAEALNGKSYKLDASMTVIADAMGVHDIAGIMGGEDSGCGDDTTDVLLEIAYFTPENIALTGQKLGLTSDARGRFERGVDPAFLDDGLALLTDLILNCCGGTASEVVRAGSPPLAARTTAYDPTRVATLGGMDVAADRQRDILTSLGFAVDDDWQVTIPSWRRDIDGPADLVEEVTRIIGFDAIASVPLPRAPGVAKPTATPAQITERRVRRAAAALGFAEAVTWSFIGEKEAASVGGGAHSLANPMSEDLRVMRPSLLPGLLSAAARNLHRGATCIRLFELGRRYLADGEHPTLTLLMAGEADARSWDGGKAEPFGPFDAKAAAQSLLATAGAPVDKLLLMAAEGDGIWHPGQSLSLRLGPKAVLAEAGALHP
;
A
#
# COMPACT_ATOMS: atom_id res chain seq x y z
N THR A 1 41.35 6.37 2.13
CA THR A 1 41.06 4.92 2.27
C THR A 1 39.59 4.72 2.60
N ASN A 2 38.96 3.75 1.97
CA ASN A 2 37.54 3.40 2.20
C ASN A 2 37.44 2.51 3.46
N GLY A 3 37.19 3.11 4.61
CA GLY A 3 37.00 2.43 5.88
C GLY A 3 35.60 2.66 6.45
N PRO A 4 35.37 2.42 7.75
CA PRO A 4 34.07 2.73 8.37
C PRO A 4 33.86 4.25 8.39
N SER A 5 32.60 4.66 8.16
CA SER A 5 32.20 6.07 8.25
C SER A 5 32.30 6.62 9.69
N PRO A 6 32.36 7.95 9.88
CA PRO A 6 32.38 8.55 11.21
C PRO A 6 31.19 8.17 12.06
N ALA A 7 31.38 8.08 13.38
CA ALA A 7 30.35 7.63 14.31
C ALA A 7 29.04 8.48 14.26
N TRP A 8 29.17 9.79 14.02
CA TRP A 8 28.00 10.67 13.86
C TRP A 8 27.16 10.28 12.64
N MET A 9 27.80 10.00 11.48
CA MET A 9 27.12 9.61 10.25
C MET A 9 26.43 8.24 10.41
N GLN A 10 27.14 7.25 11.00
CA GLN A 10 26.56 5.95 11.30
C GLN A 10 25.33 6.07 12.21
N LYS A 11 25.37 6.96 13.21
CA LYS A 11 24.23 7.20 14.11
C LYS A 11 23.01 7.73 13.34
N TRP A 12 23.20 8.67 12.42
CA TRP A 12 22.13 9.26 11.62
C TRP A 12 21.56 8.25 10.61
N LEU A 13 22.43 7.51 9.92
CA LEU A 13 22.00 6.46 9.00
C LEU A 13 21.17 5.39 9.70
N LYS A 14 21.61 4.90 10.87
CA LYS A 14 20.86 3.94 11.69
C LYS A 14 19.53 4.50 12.16
N ALA A 15 19.46 5.76 12.56
CA ALA A 15 18.21 6.41 12.96
C ALA A 15 17.23 6.53 11.79
N ALA A 16 17.74 6.67 10.55
CA ALA A 16 16.96 6.67 9.32
C ALA A 16 16.63 5.25 8.79
N GLY A 17 16.99 4.19 9.50
CA GLY A 17 16.75 2.80 9.10
C GLY A 17 17.75 2.20 8.12
N GLN A 18 18.86 2.91 7.84
CA GLN A 18 19.92 2.43 6.96
C GLN A 18 21.03 1.71 7.75
N ARG A 19 21.59 0.67 7.14
CA ARG A 19 22.76 -0.01 7.69
C ARG A 19 24.03 0.64 7.16
N PRO A 20 24.93 1.17 8.01
CA PRO A 20 26.24 1.63 7.58
C PRO A 20 27.07 0.51 6.93
N ILE A 21 27.74 0.80 5.83
CA ILE A 21 28.52 -0.15 5.02
C ILE A 21 29.99 0.25 5.01
N SER A 22 30.32 1.33 4.31
CA SER A 22 31.66 1.90 4.21
C SER A 22 31.57 3.41 4.07
N ALA A 23 32.65 4.14 4.28
CA ALA A 23 32.63 5.60 4.23
C ALA A 23 32.13 6.15 2.89
N LEU A 24 32.51 5.57 1.76
CA LEU A 24 32.05 6.00 0.44
C LEU A 24 30.54 5.79 0.25
N VAL A 25 30.06 4.59 0.55
CA VAL A 25 28.63 4.25 0.43
C VAL A 25 27.80 5.05 1.43
N ASP A 26 28.28 5.23 2.64
CA ASP A 26 27.59 5.97 3.68
C ASP A 26 27.50 7.47 3.35
N CYS A 27 28.52 8.07 2.70
CA CYS A 27 28.47 9.44 2.19
C CYS A 27 27.39 9.62 1.11
N THR A 28 27.28 8.69 0.15
CA THR A 28 26.20 8.74 -0.87
C THR A 28 24.83 8.57 -0.26
N ASN A 29 24.67 7.64 0.67
CA ASN A 29 23.40 7.44 1.40
C ASN A 29 23.05 8.65 2.28
N TYR A 30 24.04 9.27 2.94
CA TYR A 30 23.82 10.46 3.73
C TYR A 30 23.34 11.63 2.84
N LEU A 31 24.00 11.88 1.71
CA LEU A 31 23.58 12.91 0.75
C LEU A 31 22.13 12.67 0.28
N MET A 32 21.82 11.42 -0.08
CA MET A 32 20.48 11.05 -0.52
C MET A 32 19.40 11.31 0.55
N LEU A 33 19.69 10.97 1.80
CA LEU A 33 18.70 11.12 2.90
C LEU A 33 18.60 12.57 3.39
N ALA A 34 19.70 13.29 3.50
CA ALA A 34 19.73 14.64 4.04
C ALA A 34 19.31 15.72 3.02
N TYR A 35 19.62 15.51 1.75
CA TYR A 35 19.41 16.50 0.69
C TYR A 35 18.50 16.00 -0.45
N GLY A 36 17.97 14.78 -0.35
CA GLY A 36 17.10 14.22 -1.38
C GLY A 36 17.78 13.89 -2.71
N ARG A 37 19.12 13.92 -2.74
CA ARG A 37 19.92 13.74 -3.95
C ARG A 37 20.63 12.38 -3.94
N PRO A 38 20.12 11.36 -4.69
CA PRO A 38 20.87 10.13 -4.90
C PRO A 38 22.14 10.39 -5.70
N ALA A 39 23.19 9.69 -5.33
CA ALA A 39 24.51 9.75 -5.95
C ALA A 39 25.10 8.34 -6.02
N HIS A 40 26.06 8.13 -6.92
CA HIS A 40 26.78 6.88 -7.01
C HIS A 40 28.31 7.11 -6.94
N ALA A 41 29.03 6.10 -6.45
CA ALA A 41 30.49 6.09 -6.41
C ALA A 41 30.97 4.78 -7.04
N TYR A 42 31.76 4.90 -8.10
CA TYR A 42 32.39 3.77 -8.78
C TYR A 42 33.85 3.64 -8.38
N ASP A 43 34.32 2.42 -8.29
CA ASP A 43 35.72 2.13 -8.22
C ASP A 43 36.37 2.41 -9.60
N LEU A 44 37.25 3.43 -9.66
CA LEU A 44 37.83 3.87 -10.93
C LEU A 44 38.68 2.77 -11.58
N ALA A 45 39.31 1.88 -10.79
CA ALA A 45 40.11 0.77 -11.30
C ALA A 45 39.28 -0.31 -12.02
N LYS A 46 37.97 -0.33 -11.79
CA LYS A 46 37.01 -1.27 -12.40
C LYS A 46 36.31 -0.72 -13.65
N LEU A 47 36.60 0.54 -14.00
CA LEU A 47 36.03 1.19 -15.18
C LEU A 47 36.97 1.12 -16.38
N SER A 48 36.45 1.05 -17.58
CA SER A 48 37.23 1.00 -18.80
C SER A 48 36.80 2.08 -19.81
N GLY A 49 37.66 3.11 -19.92
CA GLY A 49 37.40 4.24 -20.81
C GLY A 49 36.36 5.21 -20.24
N ALA A 50 35.58 5.83 -21.12
CA ALA A 50 34.61 6.84 -20.73
C ALA A 50 33.30 6.22 -20.24
N VAL A 51 32.85 6.66 -19.07
CA VAL A 51 31.50 6.33 -18.55
C VAL A 51 30.46 7.21 -19.23
N CYS A 52 29.38 6.63 -19.72
CA CYS A 52 28.31 7.35 -20.41
C CYS A 52 26.92 6.88 -19.98
N ALA A 53 26.01 7.83 -19.93
CA ALA A 53 24.58 7.54 -19.84
C ALA A 53 24.01 7.30 -21.27
N ARG A 54 23.44 6.12 -21.51
CA ARG A 54 22.86 5.76 -22.81
C ARG A 54 21.61 4.92 -22.66
N ARG A 55 20.90 4.69 -23.75
CA ARG A 55 19.88 3.63 -23.80
C ARG A 55 20.56 2.26 -23.80
N ALA A 56 19.92 1.32 -23.11
CA ALA A 56 20.36 -0.05 -23.18
C ALA A 56 20.14 -0.64 -24.57
N ASN A 57 20.90 -1.67 -24.94
CA ASN A 57 20.60 -2.48 -26.10
C ASN A 57 19.57 -3.56 -25.75
N ASP A 58 18.76 -3.97 -26.74
CA ASP A 58 17.78 -5.04 -26.50
C ASP A 58 18.46 -6.34 -26.11
N GLY A 59 18.09 -6.86 -24.96
CA GLY A 59 18.63 -8.10 -24.41
C GLY A 59 19.95 -7.94 -23.67
N GLU A 60 20.48 -6.74 -23.53
CA GLU A 60 21.63 -6.43 -22.67
C GLU A 60 21.31 -6.81 -21.21
N VAL A 61 22.34 -7.23 -20.46
CA VAL A 61 22.16 -7.71 -19.09
C VAL A 61 22.91 -6.81 -18.14
N ALA A 62 22.28 -6.46 -17.02
CA ALA A 62 22.90 -5.78 -15.90
C ALA A 62 22.94 -6.71 -14.68
N GLU A 63 24.15 -6.94 -14.14
CA GLU A 63 24.35 -7.61 -12.85
C GLU A 63 24.26 -6.57 -11.73
N ALA A 64 23.24 -6.66 -10.91
CA ALA A 64 22.89 -5.63 -9.95
C ALA A 64 23.38 -5.95 -8.53
N LEU A 65 23.61 -4.93 -7.69
CA LEU A 65 24.05 -5.01 -6.28
C LEU A 65 23.15 -5.90 -5.39
N ASN A 66 21.95 -6.24 -5.83
CA ASN A 66 21.07 -7.18 -5.11
C ASN A 66 21.33 -8.67 -5.49
N GLY A 67 22.40 -8.94 -6.25
CA GLY A 67 22.82 -10.27 -6.68
C GLY A 67 21.91 -10.89 -7.76
N LYS A 68 21.15 -10.07 -8.51
CA LYS A 68 20.27 -10.53 -9.59
C LYS A 68 20.68 -9.92 -10.92
N SER A 69 20.51 -10.73 -11.99
CA SER A 69 20.68 -10.31 -13.37
C SER A 69 19.37 -9.79 -13.95
N TYR A 70 19.41 -8.67 -14.62
CA TYR A 70 18.25 -8.04 -15.24
C TYR A 70 18.44 -7.91 -16.74
N LYS A 71 17.51 -8.45 -17.51
CA LYS A 71 17.48 -8.29 -18.96
C LYS A 71 16.84 -6.96 -19.31
N LEU A 72 17.58 -6.15 -20.07
CA LEU A 72 17.22 -4.77 -20.41
C LEU A 72 16.66 -4.69 -21.83
N ASP A 73 15.99 -3.58 -22.12
CA ASP A 73 15.52 -3.21 -23.45
C ASP A 73 15.85 -1.73 -23.79
N ALA A 74 15.73 -1.36 -25.05
CA ALA A 74 16.08 -0.02 -25.54
C ALA A 74 15.27 1.14 -24.96
N SER A 75 14.20 0.88 -24.20
CA SER A 75 13.46 1.93 -23.48
C SER A 75 14.14 2.34 -22.16
N MET A 76 15.07 1.55 -21.65
CA MET A 76 15.72 1.72 -20.36
C MET A 76 17.00 2.56 -20.51
N THR A 77 17.32 3.34 -19.49
CA THR A 77 18.58 4.10 -19.42
C THR A 77 19.58 3.38 -18.52
N VAL A 78 20.81 3.31 -18.95
CA VAL A 78 21.91 2.68 -18.22
C VAL A 78 23.11 3.62 -18.13
N ILE A 79 23.95 3.40 -17.12
CA ILE A 79 25.31 3.93 -17.06
C ILE A 79 26.23 2.81 -17.50
N ALA A 80 27.07 3.06 -18.48
CA ALA A 80 27.90 2.06 -19.10
C ALA A 80 29.25 2.63 -19.55
N ASP A 81 30.21 1.75 -19.77
CA ASP A 81 31.51 2.08 -20.35
C ASP A 81 31.82 1.14 -21.56
N ALA A 82 33.09 1.00 -21.90
CA ALA A 82 33.51 0.13 -23.01
C ALA A 82 33.33 -1.37 -22.71
N MET A 83 33.26 -1.78 -21.46
CA MET A 83 33.09 -3.18 -21.05
C MET A 83 31.63 -3.60 -20.97
N GLY A 84 30.71 -2.69 -20.63
CA GLY A 84 29.30 -3.03 -20.53
C GLY A 84 28.51 -2.07 -19.62
N VAL A 85 27.39 -2.60 -19.13
CA VAL A 85 26.49 -1.88 -18.22
C VAL A 85 26.99 -1.98 -16.79
N HIS A 86 27.13 -0.83 -16.14
CA HIS A 86 27.43 -0.74 -14.73
C HIS A 86 26.19 -0.56 -13.87
N ASP A 87 25.25 0.32 -14.29
CA ASP A 87 24.06 0.60 -13.50
C ASP A 87 22.77 0.62 -14.34
N ILE A 88 21.68 0.24 -13.74
CA ILE A 88 20.34 0.63 -14.19
C ILE A 88 20.10 2.04 -13.67
N ALA A 89 20.28 3.02 -14.54
CA ALA A 89 20.40 4.44 -14.20
C ALA A 89 19.31 4.94 -13.24
N GLY A 90 19.74 5.49 -12.11
CA GLY A 90 18.86 6.03 -11.08
C GLY A 90 18.00 5.01 -10.30
N ILE A 91 18.22 3.71 -10.52
CA ILE A 91 17.44 2.64 -9.88
C ILE A 91 18.33 1.75 -9.02
N MET A 92 19.36 1.14 -9.63
CA MET A 92 20.19 0.15 -8.97
C MET A 92 21.60 0.14 -9.54
N GLY A 93 22.60 0.22 -8.67
CA GLY A 93 24.00 0.08 -9.02
C GLY A 93 24.35 -1.35 -9.42
N GLY A 94 25.42 -1.51 -10.20
CA GLY A 94 25.95 -2.80 -10.59
C GLY A 94 26.97 -3.33 -9.59
N GLU A 95 27.07 -4.66 -9.53
CA GLU A 95 27.99 -5.37 -8.62
C GLU A 95 29.44 -5.15 -9.00
N ASP A 96 29.76 -5.19 -10.30
CA ASP A 96 31.14 -5.25 -10.80
C ASP A 96 31.94 -3.95 -10.59
N SER A 97 31.26 -2.79 -10.66
CA SER A 97 31.88 -1.47 -10.54
C SER A 97 31.83 -0.87 -9.13
N GLY A 98 31.23 -1.59 -8.18
CA GLY A 98 31.04 -1.13 -6.80
C GLY A 98 32.35 -0.94 -6.05
N CYS A 99 32.39 0.03 -5.12
CA CYS A 99 33.51 0.31 -4.26
C CYS A 99 33.68 -0.78 -3.17
N GLY A 100 34.91 -1.28 -3.01
CA GLY A 100 35.31 -2.21 -1.96
C GLY A 100 36.22 -1.56 -0.90
N ASP A 101 36.67 -2.36 0.06
CA ASP A 101 37.55 -1.90 1.13
C ASP A 101 38.94 -1.46 0.60
N ASP A 102 39.34 -1.97 -0.55
CA ASP A 102 40.61 -1.71 -1.25
C ASP A 102 40.52 -0.56 -2.26
N THR A 103 39.33 0.03 -2.46
CA THR A 103 39.14 1.15 -3.39
C THR A 103 39.93 2.38 -2.93
N THR A 104 40.76 2.92 -3.82
CA THR A 104 41.60 4.12 -3.59
C THR A 104 41.18 5.31 -4.43
N ASP A 105 40.75 5.06 -5.67
CA ASP A 105 40.35 6.08 -6.62
C ASP A 105 38.89 5.87 -7.02
N VAL A 106 38.12 6.95 -6.97
CA VAL A 106 36.68 6.87 -7.18
C VAL A 106 36.18 7.85 -8.24
N LEU A 107 35.25 7.43 -9.04
CA LEU A 107 34.43 8.30 -9.87
C LEU A 107 33.11 8.56 -9.15
N LEU A 108 32.83 9.84 -8.85
CA LEU A 108 31.55 10.26 -8.24
C LEU A 108 30.59 10.66 -9.34
N GLU A 109 29.35 10.14 -9.26
CA GLU A 109 28.27 10.48 -10.17
C GLU A 109 27.16 11.20 -9.42
N ILE A 110 26.75 12.37 -9.95
CA ILE A 110 25.49 13.03 -9.63
C ILE A 110 24.79 13.35 -10.93
N ALA A 111 23.61 12.75 -11.13
CA ALA A 111 22.89 12.82 -12.39
C ALA A 111 21.45 13.30 -12.24
N TYR A 112 20.88 13.75 -13.35
CA TYR A 112 19.46 13.94 -13.53
C TYR A 112 18.95 12.93 -14.55
N PHE A 113 17.93 12.17 -14.19
CA PHE A 113 17.26 11.23 -15.07
C PHE A 113 15.79 11.65 -15.25
N THR A 114 15.24 11.41 -16.44
CA THR A 114 13.83 11.67 -16.73
C THR A 114 12.95 10.81 -15.83
N PRO A 115 12.10 11.40 -14.95
CA PRO A 115 11.33 10.67 -13.94
C PRO A 115 10.46 9.55 -14.52
N GLU A 116 9.80 9.81 -15.65
CA GLU A 116 8.92 8.86 -16.33
C GLU A 116 9.69 7.62 -16.80
N ASN A 117 10.92 7.82 -17.27
CA ASN A 117 11.76 6.70 -17.72
C ASN A 117 12.18 5.82 -16.54
N ILE A 118 12.53 6.43 -15.39
CA ILE A 118 12.86 5.69 -14.16
C ILE A 118 11.65 4.91 -13.65
N ALA A 119 10.47 5.53 -13.61
CA ALA A 119 9.24 4.89 -13.18
C ALA A 119 8.90 3.66 -14.04
N LEU A 120 8.92 3.81 -15.38
CA LEU A 120 8.64 2.74 -16.33
C LEU A 120 9.66 1.61 -16.24
N THR A 121 10.96 1.94 -16.16
CA THR A 121 12.04 0.95 -16.04
C THR A 121 11.89 0.14 -14.75
N GLY A 122 11.68 0.82 -13.62
CA GLY A 122 11.51 0.16 -12.33
C GLY A 122 10.25 -0.72 -12.27
N GLN A 123 9.16 -0.30 -12.93
CA GLN A 123 7.95 -1.10 -13.04
C GLN A 123 8.18 -2.37 -13.88
N LYS A 124 8.79 -2.23 -15.06
CA LYS A 124 9.09 -3.36 -15.96
C LYS A 124 9.97 -4.41 -15.29
N LEU A 125 10.99 -3.97 -14.56
CA LEU A 125 11.95 -4.87 -13.90
C LEU A 125 11.51 -5.33 -12.50
N GLY A 126 10.42 -4.80 -11.96
CA GLY A 126 9.95 -5.08 -10.60
C GLY A 126 10.96 -4.64 -9.53
N LEU A 127 11.75 -3.60 -9.82
CA LEU A 127 12.79 -3.08 -8.94
C LEU A 127 12.30 -1.91 -8.11
N THR A 128 12.62 -1.92 -6.82
CA THR A 128 12.40 -0.80 -5.90
C THR A 128 13.70 -0.45 -5.19
N SER A 129 13.97 0.85 -5.04
CA SER A 129 15.09 1.36 -4.25
C SER A 129 14.78 2.76 -3.74
N ASP A 130 15.55 3.20 -2.74
CA ASP A 130 15.46 4.57 -2.22
C ASP A 130 15.83 5.63 -3.27
N ALA A 131 16.77 5.31 -4.15
CA ALA A 131 17.16 6.15 -5.28
C ALA A 131 16.03 6.26 -6.30
N ARG A 132 15.46 5.10 -6.74
CA ARG A 132 14.31 5.08 -7.64
C ARG A 132 13.16 5.92 -7.10
N GLY A 133 12.79 5.73 -5.83
CA GLY A 133 11.67 6.45 -5.21
C GLY A 133 11.82 7.98 -5.25
N ARG A 134 13.05 8.50 -5.34
CA ARG A 134 13.34 9.94 -5.51
C ARG A 134 13.37 10.35 -6.97
N PHE A 135 14.08 9.61 -7.81
CA PHE A 135 14.19 9.93 -9.24
C PHE A 135 12.83 9.85 -9.96
N GLU A 136 12.00 8.85 -9.68
CA GLU A 136 10.69 8.71 -10.32
C GLU A 136 9.70 9.83 -9.96
N ARG A 137 9.90 10.51 -8.82
CA ARG A 137 9.14 11.70 -8.41
C ARG A 137 9.77 13.00 -8.88
N GLY A 138 10.99 12.94 -9.41
CA GLY A 138 11.77 14.07 -9.84
C GLY A 138 12.65 14.66 -8.73
N VAL A 139 13.94 14.66 -8.99
CA VAL A 139 14.94 15.33 -8.15
C VAL A 139 15.18 16.75 -8.65
N ASP A 140 15.73 17.63 -7.80
CA ASP A 140 16.02 19.00 -8.17
C ASP A 140 17.08 19.09 -9.30
N PRO A 141 16.75 19.54 -10.52
CA PRO A 141 17.70 19.62 -11.62
C PRO A 141 18.79 20.70 -11.41
N ALA A 142 18.55 21.66 -10.52
CA ALA A 142 19.53 22.72 -10.21
C ALA A 142 20.57 22.30 -9.17
N PHE A 143 20.31 21.22 -8.41
CA PHE A 143 21.21 20.77 -7.33
C PHE A 143 22.24 19.73 -7.77
N LEU A 144 22.76 19.81 -8.99
CA LEU A 144 23.78 18.89 -9.49
C LEU A 144 25.17 19.32 -9.02
N ASP A 145 25.56 20.55 -9.30
CA ASP A 145 26.90 21.06 -8.95
C ASP A 145 27.09 21.18 -7.44
N ASP A 146 26.14 21.77 -6.73
CA ASP A 146 26.18 21.91 -5.27
C ASP A 146 26.15 20.54 -4.58
N GLY A 147 25.35 19.61 -5.09
CA GLY A 147 25.30 18.24 -4.59
C GLY A 147 26.62 17.50 -4.79
N LEU A 148 27.29 17.67 -5.93
CA LEU A 148 28.60 17.10 -6.18
C LEU A 148 29.67 17.72 -5.28
N ALA A 149 29.64 19.03 -5.07
CA ALA A 149 30.55 19.70 -4.16
C ALA A 149 30.40 19.18 -2.71
N LEU A 150 29.15 19.09 -2.22
CA LEU A 150 28.84 18.53 -0.90
C LEU A 150 29.32 17.07 -0.75
N LEU A 151 29.07 16.22 -1.76
CA LEU A 151 29.52 14.83 -1.72
C LEU A 151 31.04 14.74 -1.71
N THR A 152 31.70 15.56 -2.53
CA THR A 152 33.18 15.63 -2.56
C THR A 152 33.74 16.03 -1.21
N ASP A 153 33.18 17.08 -0.59
CA ASP A 153 33.64 17.53 0.74
C ASP A 153 33.40 16.46 1.81
N LEU A 154 32.27 15.77 1.79
CA LEU A 154 32.01 14.67 2.71
C LEU A 154 33.05 13.55 2.57
N ILE A 155 33.34 13.15 1.33
CA ILE A 155 34.29 12.08 1.05
C ILE A 155 35.72 12.51 1.43
N LEU A 156 36.15 13.72 1.09
CA LEU A 156 37.44 14.25 1.48
C LEU A 156 37.63 14.30 3.01
N ASN A 157 36.57 14.69 3.72
CA ASN A 157 36.58 14.73 5.19
C ASN A 157 36.57 13.32 5.83
N CYS A 158 35.94 12.34 5.21
CA CYS A 158 35.84 10.98 5.77
C CYS A 158 36.98 10.08 5.35
N CYS A 159 37.42 10.19 4.09
CA CYS A 159 38.37 9.27 3.47
C CYS A 159 39.74 9.92 3.18
N GLY A 160 39.82 11.26 3.15
CA GLY A 160 40.96 12.00 2.65
C GLY A 160 41.06 11.97 1.12
N GLY A 161 42.20 12.34 0.59
CA GLY A 161 42.50 12.35 -0.84
C GLY A 161 42.48 13.74 -1.46
N THR A 162 42.42 13.80 -2.79
CA THR A 162 42.37 15.05 -3.58
C THR A 162 41.28 14.91 -4.67
N ALA A 163 40.50 15.94 -4.85
CA ALA A 163 39.51 15.98 -5.92
C ALA A 163 40.16 16.34 -7.26
N SER A 164 39.70 15.73 -8.34
CA SER A 164 40.03 16.13 -9.72
C SER A 164 39.09 17.25 -10.19
N GLU A 165 39.22 17.65 -11.44
CA GLU A 165 38.29 18.58 -12.08
C GLU A 165 36.92 17.90 -12.34
N VAL A 166 35.87 18.73 -12.32
CA VAL A 166 34.50 18.27 -12.57
C VAL A 166 34.22 18.19 -14.06
N VAL A 167 33.77 17.04 -14.54
CA VAL A 167 33.31 16.83 -15.92
C VAL A 167 31.78 16.90 -15.97
N ARG A 168 31.23 17.68 -16.90
CA ARG A 168 29.80 17.82 -17.11
C ARG A 168 29.41 17.29 -18.47
N ALA A 169 28.32 16.50 -18.53
CA ALA A 169 27.74 16.01 -19.78
C ALA A 169 26.21 16.13 -19.74
N GLY A 170 25.61 16.49 -20.88
CA GLY A 170 24.17 16.69 -21.00
C GLY A 170 23.69 18.04 -20.46
N SER A 171 22.37 18.24 -20.45
CA SER A 171 21.72 19.47 -20.00
C SER A 171 20.46 19.14 -19.20
N PRO A 172 20.45 19.39 -17.89
CA PRO A 172 19.27 19.21 -17.06
C PRO A 172 18.21 20.29 -17.41
N PRO A 173 16.90 20.03 -17.13
CA PRO A 173 15.83 20.99 -17.41
C PRO A 173 15.81 22.11 -16.36
N LEU A 174 16.53 23.20 -16.62
CA LEU A 174 16.69 24.37 -15.73
C LEU A 174 15.70 25.51 -16.01
N ALA A 175 14.77 25.35 -16.96
CA ALA A 175 13.78 26.37 -17.26
C ALA A 175 12.91 26.68 -16.04
N ALA A 176 12.78 27.96 -15.70
CA ALA A 176 11.92 28.40 -14.61
C ALA A 176 10.46 28.02 -14.88
N ARG A 177 9.80 27.46 -13.89
CA ARG A 177 8.37 27.12 -13.92
C ARG A 177 7.60 28.22 -13.22
N THR A 178 6.59 28.76 -13.90
CA THR A 178 5.73 29.81 -13.34
C THR A 178 4.27 29.43 -13.47
N THR A 179 3.45 29.90 -12.56
CA THR A 179 1.98 29.76 -12.62
C THR A 179 1.31 31.01 -12.11
N ALA A 180 0.20 31.40 -12.74
CA ALA A 180 -0.64 32.48 -12.24
C ALA A 180 -1.42 32.00 -11.00
N TYR A 181 -1.47 32.81 -9.98
CA TYR A 181 -2.16 32.52 -8.73
C TYR A 181 -3.18 33.60 -8.41
N ASP A 182 -4.40 33.18 -8.06
CA ASP A 182 -5.46 34.07 -7.59
C ASP A 182 -5.68 33.86 -6.08
N PRO A 183 -5.37 34.84 -5.23
CA PRO A 183 -5.51 34.73 -3.78
C PRO A 183 -6.93 34.42 -3.30
N THR A 184 -7.96 34.76 -4.10
CA THR A 184 -9.37 34.47 -3.74
C THR A 184 -9.67 32.96 -3.75
N ARG A 185 -8.82 32.17 -4.41
CA ARG A 185 -9.01 30.73 -4.49
C ARG A 185 -8.80 30.00 -3.16
N VAL A 186 -8.07 30.56 -2.21
CA VAL A 186 -7.95 29.98 -0.87
C VAL A 186 -9.30 29.95 -0.18
N ALA A 187 -10.14 30.97 -0.37
CA ALA A 187 -11.50 30.95 0.16
C ALA A 187 -12.42 29.99 -0.61
N THR A 188 -12.35 29.98 -1.96
CA THR A 188 -13.30 29.23 -2.79
C THR A 188 -12.96 27.75 -2.93
N LEU A 189 -11.66 27.38 -2.94
CA LEU A 189 -11.17 26.01 -3.03
C LEU A 189 -10.71 25.46 -1.69
N GLY A 190 -9.94 26.26 -0.93
CA GLY A 190 -9.39 25.85 0.38
C GLY A 190 -10.39 25.97 1.54
N GLY A 191 -11.49 26.73 1.37
CA GLY A 191 -12.52 26.90 2.38
C GLY A 191 -12.09 27.80 3.57
N MET A 192 -11.05 28.62 3.39
CA MET A 192 -10.48 29.47 4.42
C MET A 192 -10.35 30.91 3.92
N ASP A 193 -10.67 31.86 4.78
CA ASP A 193 -10.40 33.29 4.49
C ASP A 193 -9.02 33.66 5.02
N VAL A 194 -8.07 33.88 4.11
CA VAL A 194 -6.68 34.23 4.41
C VAL A 194 -6.32 35.50 3.64
N ALA A 195 -5.87 36.54 4.35
CA ALA A 195 -5.47 37.78 3.71
C ALA A 195 -4.37 37.57 2.67
N ALA A 196 -4.45 38.29 1.55
CA ALA A 196 -3.52 38.13 0.40
C ALA A 196 -2.05 38.31 0.81
N ASP A 197 -1.73 39.31 1.64
CA ASP A 197 -0.37 39.54 2.14
C ASP A 197 0.14 38.33 2.92
N ARG A 198 -0.73 37.73 3.75
CA ARG A 198 -0.36 36.52 4.50
C ARG A 198 -0.10 35.32 3.58
N GLN A 199 -0.87 35.19 2.50
CA GLN A 199 -0.62 34.14 1.51
C GLN A 199 0.74 34.34 0.81
N ARG A 200 1.06 35.60 0.44
CA ARG A 200 2.37 35.97 -0.12
C ARG A 200 3.52 35.61 0.83
N ASP A 201 3.39 35.97 2.09
CA ASP A 201 4.40 35.63 3.12
C ASP A 201 4.62 34.12 3.23
N ILE A 202 3.55 33.34 3.25
CA ILE A 202 3.61 31.88 3.33
C ILE A 202 4.35 31.32 2.12
N LEU A 203 3.92 31.67 0.91
CA LEU A 203 4.53 31.19 -0.31
C LEU A 203 6.01 31.59 -0.41
N THR A 204 6.34 32.83 -0.05
CA THR A 204 7.73 33.31 -0.03
C THR A 204 8.59 32.54 0.99
N SER A 205 8.03 32.26 2.18
CA SER A 205 8.75 31.47 3.21
C SER A 205 9.01 30.03 2.80
N LEU A 206 8.21 29.49 1.87
CA LEU A 206 8.37 28.16 1.27
C LEU A 206 9.31 28.16 0.05
N GLY A 207 9.87 29.32 -0.29
CA GLY A 207 10.84 29.48 -1.39
C GLY A 207 10.25 29.86 -2.74
N PHE A 208 8.94 30.11 -2.84
CA PHE A 208 8.33 30.62 -4.05
C PHE A 208 8.64 32.13 -4.21
N ALA A 209 8.88 32.58 -5.44
CA ALA A 209 8.93 34.01 -5.72
C ALA A 209 7.58 34.46 -6.27
N VAL A 210 6.96 35.44 -5.60
CA VAL A 210 5.63 35.95 -5.93
C VAL A 210 5.75 37.42 -6.33
N ASP A 211 5.45 37.75 -7.60
CA ASP A 211 5.49 39.12 -8.08
C ASP A 211 4.20 39.89 -7.75
N ASP A 212 4.14 41.17 -8.19
CA ASP A 212 3.01 42.04 -7.89
C ASP A 212 1.73 41.63 -8.64
N ASP A 213 1.87 40.96 -9.77
CA ASP A 213 0.77 40.43 -10.60
C ASP A 213 0.36 39.01 -10.23
N TRP A 214 0.85 38.50 -9.09
CA TRP A 214 0.60 37.14 -8.62
C TRP A 214 1.06 36.03 -9.58
N GLN A 215 2.10 36.30 -10.39
CA GLN A 215 2.85 35.25 -11.03
C GLN A 215 3.80 34.61 -10.02
N VAL A 216 3.65 33.34 -9.80
CA VAL A 216 4.44 32.59 -8.82
C VAL A 216 5.49 31.77 -9.56
N THR A 217 6.77 32.05 -9.27
CA THR A 217 7.88 31.22 -9.74
C THR A 217 8.09 30.07 -8.75
N ILE A 218 8.08 28.86 -9.30
CA ILE A 218 8.17 27.61 -8.55
C ILE A 218 9.65 27.25 -8.35
N PRO A 219 10.12 27.00 -7.12
CA PRO A 219 11.48 26.56 -6.87
C PRO A 219 11.81 25.26 -7.60
N SER A 220 13.05 25.09 -8.04
CA SER A 220 13.50 23.93 -8.82
C SER A 220 13.31 22.59 -8.11
N TRP A 221 13.35 22.58 -6.76
CA TRP A 221 13.15 21.39 -5.93
C TRP A 221 11.68 21.00 -5.71
N ARG A 222 10.72 21.90 -6.02
CA ARG A 222 9.27 21.63 -5.90
C ARG A 222 8.73 21.06 -7.20
N ARG A 223 8.97 19.76 -7.38
CA ARG A 223 8.52 19.01 -8.56
C ARG A 223 7.03 18.64 -8.51
N ASP A 224 6.44 18.74 -7.34
CA ASP A 224 5.06 18.43 -6.98
C ASP A 224 4.06 19.55 -7.33
N ILE A 225 4.52 20.75 -7.60
CA ILE A 225 3.66 21.90 -7.93
C ILE A 225 3.41 21.94 -9.43
N ASP A 226 2.19 21.61 -9.86
CA ASP A 226 1.77 21.63 -11.26
C ASP A 226 0.89 22.82 -11.63
N GLY A 227 0.24 23.43 -10.62
CA GLY A 227 -0.62 24.57 -10.89
C GLY A 227 -1.08 25.35 -9.64
N PRO A 228 -2.02 26.26 -9.82
CA PRO A 228 -2.46 27.15 -8.73
C PRO A 228 -3.22 26.43 -7.61
N ALA A 229 -3.78 25.25 -7.85
CA ALA A 229 -4.44 24.46 -6.79
C ALA A 229 -3.43 23.99 -5.75
N ASP A 230 -2.22 23.61 -6.17
CA ASP A 230 -1.16 23.17 -5.28
C ASP A 230 -0.67 24.32 -4.38
N LEU A 231 -0.68 25.56 -4.91
CA LEU A 231 -0.37 26.75 -4.12
C LEU A 231 -1.45 27.04 -3.06
N VAL A 232 -2.73 26.79 -3.38
CA VAL A 232 -3.82 26.85 -2.39
C VAL A 232 -3.61 25.81 -1.29
N GLU A 233 -3.19 24.60 -1.67
CA GLU A 233 -2.86 23.55 -0.69
C GLU A 233 -1.73 23.99 0.23
N GLU A 234 -0.65 24.56 -0.29
CA GLU A 234 0.48 25.04 0.50
C GLU A 234 0.05 26.11 1.52
N VAL A 235 -0.75 27.07 1.10
CA VAL A 235 -1.28 28.08 2.02
C VAL A 235 -2.15 27.45 3.10
N THR A 236 -3.09 26.58 2.69
CA THR A 236 -4.03 25.91 3.60
C THR A 236 -3.27 25.02 4.59
N ARG A 237 -2.28 24.27 4.13
CA ARG A 237 -1.44 23.40 4.95
C ARG A 237 -0.67 24.18 6.04
N ILE A 238 -0.10 25.32 5.71
CA ILE A 238 0.65 26.15 6.67
C ILE A 238 -0.27 26.83 7.69
N ILE A 239 -1.46 27.26 7.29
CA ILE A 239 -2.47 27.79 8.22
C ILE A 239 -2.98 26.68 9.15
N GLY A 240 -3.14 25.45 8.61
CA GLY A 240 -3.64 24.27 9.30
C GLY A 240 -5.07 23.92 8.89
N PHE A 241 -5.29 22.67 8.55
CA PHE A 241 -6.60 22.17 8.10
C PHE A 241 -7.68 22.25 9.18
N ASP A 242 -7.31 22.28 10.46
CA ASP A 242 -8.23 22.42 11.59
C ASP A 242 -8.93 23.79 11.61
N ALA A 243 -8.38 24.78 10.91
CA ALA A 243 -9.00 26.10 10.78
C ALA A 243 -10.15 26.13 9.75
N ILE A 244 -10.34 25.07 8.95
CA ILE A 244 -11.43 24.97 8.00
C ILE A 244 -12.73 24.72 8.75
N ALA A 245 -13.70 25.65 8.62
CA ALA A 245 -14.99 25.51 9.27
C ALA A 245 -15.78 24.32 8.71
N SER A 246 -16.26 23.45 9.60
CA SER A 246 -17.17 22.39 9.20
C SER A 246 -18.55 22.96 8.88
N VAL A 247 -18.94 22.91 7.62
CA VAL A 247 -20.24 23.41 7.15
C VAL A 247 -21.07 22.22 6.71
N PRO A 248 -22.29 22.01 7.30
CA PRO A 248 -23.16 20.93 6.86
C PRO A 248 -23.67 21.19 5.45
N LEU A 249 -23.82 20.14 4.67
CA LEU A 249 -24.42 20.23 3.34
C LEU A 249 -25.84 20.84 3.43
N PRO A 250 -26.22 21.76 2.53
CA PRO A 250 -27.56 22.32 2.51
C PRO A 250 -28.57 21.21 2.29
N ARG A 251 -29.65 21.21 3.08
CA ARG A 251 -30.74 20.26 2.89
C ARG A 251 -31.56 20.67 1.67
N ALA A 252 -31.81 19.73 0.76
CA ALA A 252 -32.77 19.96 -0.30
C ALA A 252 -34.15 20.27 0.28
N PRO A 253 -34.93 21.19 -0.29
CA PRO A 253 -36.32 21.42 0.11
C PRO A 253 -37.15 20.16 -0.11
N GLY A 254 -38.04 19.85 0.81
CA GLY A 254 -38.98 18.72 0.75
C GLY A 254 -39.01 17.86 2.02
N VAL A 255 -39.76 16.78 1.97
CA VAL A 255 -39.89 15.82 3.06
C VAL A 255 -38.62 14.99 3.18
N ALA A 256 -38.07 14.87 4.40
CA ALA A 256 -36.91 14.04 4.66
C ALA A 256 -37.17 12.57 4.27
N LYS A 257 -36.33 12.04 3.39
CA LYS A 257 -36.34 10.61 3.06
C LYS A 257 -35.70 9.79 4.18
N PRO A 258 -36.12 8.53 4.38
CA PRO A 258 -35.43 7.65 5.30
C PRO A 258 -33.94 7.57 5.00
N THR A 259 -33.09 7.66 6.04
CA THR A 259 -31.63 7.63 5.92
C THR A 259 -31.06 6.24 5.65
N ALA A 260 -31.89 5.20 5.74
CA ALA A 260 -31.49 3.82 5.49
C ALA A 260 -32.57 3.08 4.70
N THR A 261 -32.17 2.26 3.77
CA THR A 261 -33.06 1.35 3.04
C THR A 261 -33.60 0.24 3.96
N PRO A 262 -34.71 -0.42 3.61
CA PRO A 262 -35.21 -1.59 4.36
C PRO A 262 -34.15 -2.69 4.51
N ALA A 263 -33.36 -2.95 3.47
CA ALA A 263 -32.25 -3.92 3.51
C ALA A 263 -31.17 -3.52 4.54
N GLN A 264 -30.75 -2.27 4.55
CA GLN A 264 -29.78 -1.77 5.54
C GLN A 264 -30.32 -1.83 6.98
N ILE A 265 -31.60 -1.58 7.16
CA ILE A 265 -32.26 -1.70 8.47
C ILE A 265 -32.25 -3.16 8.92
N THR A 266 -32.59 -4.09 8.02
CA THR A 266 -32.56 -5.54 8.30
C THR A 266 -31.15 -6.02 8.63
N GLU A 267 -30.13 -5.63 7.86
CA GLU A 267 -28.74 -5.96 8.15
C GLU A 267 -28.31 -5.48 9.55
N ARG A 268 -28.61 -4.23 9.91
CA ARG A 268 -28.30 -3.68 11.24
C ARG A 268 -29.02 -4.42 12.36
N ARG A 269 -30.27 -4.82 12.14
CA ARG A 269 -31.07 -5.56 13.12
C ARG A 269 -30.51 -6.95 13.34
N VAL A 270 -30.23 -7.69 12.28
CA VAL A 270 -29.68 -9.04 12.32
C VAL A 270 -28.29 -9.05 12.95
N ARG A 271 -27.43 -8.09 12.61
CA ARG A 271 -26.09 -7.94 13.23
C ARG A 271 -26.17 -7.79 14.74
N ARG A 272 -27.05 -6.91 15.23
CA ARG A 272 -27.27 -6.71 16.67
C ARG A 272 -27.84 -7.94 17.36
N ALA A 273 -28.73 -8.66 16.69
CA ALA A 273 -29.30 -9.88 17.22
C ALA A 273 -28.27 -11.00 17.33
N ALA A 274 -27.39 -11.16 16.32
CA ALA A 274 -26.29 -12.13 16.39
C ALA A 274 -25.35 -11.82 17.56
N ALA A 275 -24.98 -10.56 17.74
CA ALA A 275 -24.18 -10.14 18.89
C ALA A 275 -24.90 -10.40 20.23
N ALA A 276 -26.21 -10.14 20.32
CA ALA A 276 -27.01 -10.41 21.52
C ALA A 276 -27.15 -11.91 21.83
N LEU A 277 -27.03 -12.79 20.84
CA LEU A 277 -26.93 -14.25 21.03
C LEU A 277 -25.52 -14.71 21.48
N GLY A 278 -24.61 -13.79 21.73
CA GLY A 278 -23.25 -14.08 22.21
C GLY A 278 -22.25 -14.42 21.11
N PHE A 279 -22.52 -14.11 19.84
CA PHE A 279 -21.56 -14.27 18.77
C PHE A 279 -20.67 -13.03 18.64
N ALA A 280 -19.38 -13.25 18.39
CA ALA A 280 -18.44 -12.22 18.02
C ALA A 280 -18.43 -12.00 16.50
N GLU A 281 -18.52 -10.74 16.06
CA GLU A 281 -18.45 -10.43 14.62
C GLU A 281 -17.03 -10.61 14.10
N ALA A 282 -16.91 -11.33 13.00
CA ALA A 282 -15.71 -11.46 12.22
C ALA A 282 -15.89 -10.74 10.87
N VAL A 283 -14.80 -10.15 10.38
CA VAL A 283 -14.70 -9.60 9.03
C VAL A 283 -13.56 -10.30 8.34
N THR A 284 -13.87 -11.14 7.36
CA THR A 284 -12.88 -11.93 6.65
C THR A 284 -12.73 -11.44 5.20
N TRP A 285 -11.64 -11.86 4.54
CA TRP A 285 -11.37 -11.43 3.18
C TRP A 285 -12.44 -11.88 2.19
N SER A 286 -12.78 -11.00 1.24
CA SER A 286 -13.66 -11.35 0.12
C SER A 286 -13.00 -12.25 -0.91
N PHE A 287 -11.68 -12.38 -0.86
CA PHE A 287 -10.88 -13.23 -1.74
C PHE A 287 -10.32 -14.42 -0.97
N ILE A 288 -10.37 -15.60 -1.58
CA ILE A 288 -9.91 -16.87 -1.03
C ILE A 288 -9.17 -17.68 -2.11
N GLY A 289 -8.51 -18.75 -1.70
CA GLY A 289 -7.84 -19.69 -2.62
C GLY A 289 -8.81 -20.53 -3.43
N GLU A 290 -8.38 -21.01 -4.60
CA GLU A 290 -9.21 -21.88 -5.48
C GLU A 290 -9.67 -23.16 -4.77
N LYS A 291 -8.78 -23.78 -3.97
CA LYS A 291 -9.11 -25.00 -3.20
C LYS A 291 -10.21 -24.76 -2.16
N GLU A 292 -10.11 -23.63 -1.45
CA GLU A 292 -11.14 -23.23 -0.48
C GLU A 292 -12.46 -22.93 -1.16
N ALA A 293 -12.44 -22.23 -2.30
CA ALA A 293 -13.65 -21.97 -3.07
C ALA A 293 -14.28 -23.27 -3.59
N ALA A 294 -13.48 -24.21 -4.08
CA ALA A 294 -13.96 -25.50 -4.58
C ALA A 294 -14.67 -26.33 -3.49
N SER A 295 -14.23 -26.26 -2.23
CA SER A 295 -14.87 -26.98 -1.10
C SER A 295 -16.26 -26.44 -0.71
N VAL A 296 -16.64 -25.26 -1.21
CA VAL A 296 -17.92 -24.61 -0.89
C VAL A 296 -18.71 -24.22 -2.13
N GLY A 297 -18.66 -25.06 -3.18
CA GLY A 297 -19.44 -24.90 -4.41
C GLY A 297 -18.69 -24.20 -5.57
N GLY A 298 -17.40 -23.91 -5.40
CA GLY A 298 -16.57 -23.25 -6.41
C GLY A 298 -16.80 -21.75 -6.53
N GLY A 299 -15.86 -21.05 -7.16
CA GLY A 299 -15.94 -19.59 -7.35
C GLY A 299 -16.29 -19.22 -8.79
N ALA A 300 -17.31 -18.36 -8.96
CA ALA A 300 -17.70 -17.87 -10.29
C ALA A 300 -16.77 -16.78 -10.83
N HIS A 301 -16.02 -16.10 -9.95
CA HIS A 301 -15.18 -14.94 -10.31
C HIS A 301 -13.75 -15.15 -9.83
N SER A 302 -12.83 -15.19 -10.77
CA SER A 302 -11.39 -15.27 -10.51
C SER A 302 -10.69 -13.99 -10.94
N LEU A 303 -9.72 -13.52 -10.13
CA LEU A 303 -8.92 -12.34 -10.45
C LEU A 303 -7.86 -12.68 -11.48
N ALA A 304 -7.69 -11.79 -12.47
CA ALA A 304 -6.62 -11.92 -13.47
C ALA A 304 -5.22 -11.66 -12.88
N ASN A 305 -5.14 -10.77 -11.89
CA ASN A 305 -3.89 -10.33 -11.24
C ASN A 305 -4.04 -10.29 -9.71
N PRO A 306 -4.19 -11.44 -9.03
CA PRO A 306 -4.34 -11.50 -7.59
C PRO A 306 -3.08 -11.03 -6.87
N MET A 307 -3.21 -10.51 -5.66
CA MET A 307 -2.07 -10.16 -4.79
C MET A 307 -1.25 -11.41 -4.39
N SER A 308 -1.93 -12.55 -4.24
CA SER A 308 -1.32 -13.88 -4.04
C SER A 308 -2.28 -14.94 -4.57
N GLU A 309 -1.78 -16.13 -4.87
CA GLU A 309 -2.61 -17.27 -5.31
C GLU A 309 -3.64 -17.70 -4.26
N ASP A 310 -3.37 -17.47 -2.98
CA ASP A 310 -4.32 -17.74 -1.89
C ASP A 310 -5.47 -16.74 -1.81
N LEU A 311 -5.46 -15.67 -2.64
CA LEU A 311 -6.48 -14.62 -2.70
C LEU A 311 -7.01 -14.43 -4.12
N ARG A 312 -7.12 -15.51 -4.90
CA ARG A 312 -7.41 -15.45 -6.33
C ARG A 312 -8.89 -15.41 -6.68
N VAL A 313 -9.75 -16.00 -5.85
CA VAL A 313 -11.17 -16.21 -6.17
C VAL A 313 -12.06 -15.38 -5.25
N MET A 314 -13.09 -14.75 -5.78
CA MET A 314 -14.11 -14.10 -4.96
C MET A 314 -14.95 -15.18 -4.26
N ARG A 315 -15.09 -15.10 -2.95
CA ARG A 315 -15.69 -16.11 -2.09
C ARG A 315 -17.14 -16.40 -2.44
N PRO A 316 -17.51 -17.66 -2.75
CA PRO A 316 -18.92 -18.06 -2.95
C PRO A 316 -19.64 -18.30 -1.63
N SER A 317 -18.90 -18.38 -0.51
CA SER A 317 -19.38 -18.59 0.85
C SER A 317 -18.51 -17.86 1.85
N LEU A 318 -19.07 -17.50 3.01
CA LEU A 318 -18.34 -16.92 4.15
C LEU A 318 -17.70 -18.00 5.05
N LEU A 319 -18.07 -19.27 4.85
CA LEU A 319 -17.58 -20.38 5.67
C LEU A 319 -16.07 -20.53 5.72
N PRO A 320 -15.32 -20.49 4.59
CA PRO A 320 -13.86 -20.67 4.63
C PRO A 320 -13.16 -19.65 5.53
N GLY A 321 -13.54 -18.38 5.43
CA GLY A 321 -12.99 -17.32 6.27
C GLY A 321 -13.28 -17.52 7.75
N LEU A 322 -14.53 -17.89 8.11
CA LEU A 322 -14.91 -18.17 9.49
C LEU A 322 -14.22 -19.43 10.03
N LEU A 323 -14.08 -20.50 9.23
CA LEU A 323 -13.36 -21.70 9.61
C LEU A 323 -11.89 -21.42 9.89
N SER A 324 -11.23 -20.64 9.03
CA SER A 324 -9.85 -20.20 9.26
C SER A 324 -9.71 -19.37 10.53
N ALA A 325 -10.68 -18.50 10.82
CA ALA A 325 -10.71 -17.71 12.05
C ALA A 325 -10.90 -18.61 13.27
N ALA A 326 -11.82 -19.57 13.23
CA ALA A 326 -12.08 -20.53 14.30
C ALA A 326 -10.84 -21.40 14.58
N ALA A 327 -10.22 -21.97 13.53
CA ALA A 327 -9.01 -22.78 13.66
C ALA A 327 -7.88 -22.01 14.36
N ARG A 328 -7.65 -20.76 13.98
CA ARG A 328 -6.63 -19.91 14.63
C ARG A 328 -6.92 -19.69 16.13
N ASN A 329 -8.19 -19.54 16.50
CA ASN A 329 -8.58 -19.35 17.90
C ASN A 329 -8.44 -20.65 18.70
N LEU A 330 -8.86 -21.79 18.14
CA LEU A 330 -8.66 -23.12 18.75
C LEU A 330 -7.18 -23.42 18.99
N HIS A 331 -6.32 -23.17 18.00
CA HIS A 331 -4.87 -23.35 18.13
C HIS A 331 -4.23 -22.43 19.20
N ARG A 332 -4.91 -21.33 19.55
CA ARG A 332 -4.50 -20.44 20.64
C ARG A 332 -5.12 -20.80 22.00
N GLY A 333 -5.83 -21.91 22.08
CA GLY A 333 -6.38 -22.44 23.33
C GLY A 333 -7.80 -21.98 23.67
N ALA A 334 -8.53 -21.36 22.71
CA ALA A 334 -9.94 -21.06 22.93
C ALA A 334 -10.75 -22.37 23.02
N THR A 335 -11.57 -22.54 24.04
CA THR A 335 -12.42 -23.73 24.26
C THR A 335 -13.84 -23.53 23.74
N CYS A 336 -14.31 -22.27 23.62
CA CYS A 336 -15.62 -21.90 23.11
C CYS A 336 -15.46 -20.87 21.98
N ILE A 337 -16.05 -21.13 20.82
CA ILE A 337 -16.04 -20.25 19.67
C ILE A 337 -17.48 -20.02 19.21
N ARG A 338 -17.87 -18.75 19.15
CA ARG A 338 -19.13 -18.28 18.55
C ARG A 338 -18.78 -17.10 17.66
N LEU A 339 -18.69 -17.34 16.36
CA LEU A 339 -18.38 -16.31 15.37
C LEU A 339 -19.56 -16.10 14.42
N PHE A 340 -19.74 -14.87 13.97
CA PHE A 340 -20.61 -14.57 12.84
C PHE A 340 -19.95 -13.59 11.89
N GLU A 341 -20.35 -13.64 10.62
CA GLU A 341 -20.05 -12.63 9.65
C GLU A 341 -21.28 -12.29 8.85
N LEU A 342 -21.62 -10.99 8.79
CA LEU A 342 -22.60 -10.44 7.87
C LEU A 342 -21.83 -9.76 6.73
N GLY A 343 -21.68 -10.48 5.64
CA GLY A 343 -20.84 -10.08 4.50
C GLY A 343 -21.52 -10.35 3.16
N ARG A 344 -20.71 -10.33 2.13
CA ARG A 344 -21.14 -10.62 0.76
C ARG A 344 -20.51 -11.93 0.27
N ARG A 345 -21.30 -12.74 -0.40
CA ARG A 345 -20.84 -13.86 -1.24
C ARG A 345 -21.06 -13.51 -2.70
N TYR A 346 -20.23 -14.04 -3.55
CA TYR A 346 -20.18 -13.68 -4.97
C TYR A 346 -20.46 -14.94 -5.80
N LEU A 347 -21.63 -14.95 -6.45
CA LEU A 347 -22.09 -16.06 -7.26
C LEU A 347 -22.21 -15.63 -8.73
N ALA A 348 -22.48 -16.57 -9.63
CA ALA A 348 -22.60 -16.28 -11.06
C ALA A 348 -23.72 -15.26 -11.38
N ASP A 349 -24.74 -15.21 -10.56
CA ASP A 349 -25.89 -14.30 -10.69
C ASP A 349 -25.72 -12.97 -9.95
N GLY A 350 -24.60 -12.77 -9.24
CA GLY A 350 -24.26 -11.51 -8.59
C GLY A 350 -23.79 -11.60 -7.16
N GLU A 351 -23.87 -10.46 -6.48
CA GLU A 351 -23.45 -10.26 -5.10
C GLU A 351 -24.65 -10.42 -4.16
N HIS A 352 -24.51 -11.27 -3.15
CA HIS A 352 -25.57 -11.60 -2.21
C HIS A 352 -25.20 -11.28 -0.76
N PRO A 353 -25.97 -10.42 -0.05
CA PRO A 353 -25.81 -10.23 1.38
C PRO A 353 -26.14 -11.55 2.10
N THR A 354 -25.22 -11.99 2.93
CA THR A 354 -25.28 -13.30 3.59
C THR A 354 -24.83 -13.19 5.03
N LEU A 355 -25.59 -13.80 5.94
CA LEU A 355 -25.17 -14.03 7.31
C LEU A 355 -24.69 -15.48 7.45
N THR A 356 -23.53 -15.68 8.02
CA THR A 356 -23.01 -17.00 8.39
C THR A 356 -22.63 -17.00 9.85
N LEU A 357 -22.97 -18.07 10.55
CA LEU A 357 -22.62 -18.33 11.93
C LEU A 357 -21.69 -19.53 11.99
N LEU A 358 -20.78 -19.54 12.94
CA LEU A 358 -19.92 -20.68 13.25
C LEU A 358 -19.79 -20.84 14.76
N MET A 359 -20.02 -22.07 15.22
CA MET A 359 -19.86 -22.49 16.61
C MET A 359 -18.90 -23.68 16.65
N ALA A 360 -17.99 -23.68 17.60
CA ALA A 360 -17.06 -24.81 17.83
C ALA A 360 -16.63 -24.90 19.29
N GLY A 361 -16.34 -26.10 19.75
CA GLY A 361 -15.92 -26.35 21.12
C GLY A 361 -17.10 -26.46 22.08
N GLU A 362 -16.92 -25.93 23.29
CA GLU A 362 -17.85 -26.06 24.42
C GLU A 362 -18.97 -25.00 24.32
N ALA A 363 -20.23 -25.43 24.28
CA ALA A 363 -21.39 -24.54 24.40
C ALA A 363 -21.50 -24.00 25.82
N ASP A 364 -21.41 -24.92 26.77
CA ASP A 364 -21.39 -24.65 28.21
C ASP A 364 -20.07 -25.16 28.82
N ALA A 365 -19.36 -24.23 29.47
CA ALA A 365 -18.13 -24.62 30.18
C ALA A 365 -18.43 -25.48 31.43
N ARG A 366 -17.49 -26.33 31.79
CA ARG A 366 -17.59 -27.08 33.03
C ARG A 366 -17.81 -26.14 34.22
N SER A 367 -18.83 -26.42 35.03
CA SER A 367 -19.14 -25.67 36.26
C SER A 367 -19.45 -26.61 37.42
N TRP A 368 -19.46 -26.05 38.65
CA TRP A 368 -19.73 -26.84 39.86
C TRP A 368 -21.18 -27.30 39.93
N ASP A 369 -22.11 -26.59 39.33
CA ASP A 369 -23.55 -26.89 39.30
C ASP A 369 -23.99 -27.52 37.96
N GLY A 370 -23.40 -27.15 36.82
CA GLY A 370 -23.69 -27.69 35.49
C GLY A 370 -22.95 -28.98 35.12
N GLY A 371 -21.94 -29.38 35.90
CA GLY A 371 -21.22 -30.63 35.67
C GLY A 371 -20.14 -30.56 34.61
N LYS A 372 -20.13 -31.47 33.62
CA LYS A 372 -19.15 -31.54 32.55
C LYS A 372 -19.48 -30.48 31.47
N ALA A 373 -18.43 -30.04 30.78
CA ALA A 373 -18.61 -29.18 29.59
C ALA A 373 -19.44 -29.91 28.54
N GLU A 374 -20.35 -29.18 27.90
CA GLU A 374 -21.16 -29.70 26.80
C GLU A 374 -20.76 -29.06 25.49
N PRO A 375 -20.54 -29.84 24.43
CA PRO A 375 -20.18 -29.29 23.11
C PRO A 375 -21.42 -28.70 22.40
N PHE A 376 -21.17 -27.79 21.45
CA PHE A 376 -22.21 -27.35 20.52
C PHE A 376 -22.75 -28.50 19.70
N GLY A 377 -24.07 -28.49 19.47
CA GLY A 377 -24.77 -29.48 18.68
C GLY A 377 -25.56 -28.86 17.50
N PRO A 378 -26.12 -29.70 16.62
CA PRO A 378 -26.90 -29.22 15.47
C PRO A 378 -28.17 -28.47 15.87
N PHE A 379 -28.68 -28.70 17.08
CA PHE A 379 -29.84 -27.98 17.62
C PHE A 379 -29.53 -26.54 17.99
N ASP A 380 -28.30 -26.27 18.45
CA ASP A 380 -27.83 -24.90 18.72
C ASP A 380 -27.75 -24.09 17.41
N ALA A 381 -27.21 -24.72 16.36
CA ALA A 381 -27.18 -24.11 15.02
C ALA A 381 -28.57 -23.82 14.49
N LYS A 382 -29.51 -24.76 14.66
CA LYS A 382 -30.92 -24.58 14.28
C LYS A 382 -31.59 -23.43 15.05
N ALA A 383 -31.42 -23.39 16.35
CA ALA A 383 -32.01 -22.37 17.22
C ALA A 383 -31.48 -20.97 16.86
N ALA A 384 -30.19 -20.82 16.67
CA ALA A 384 -29.61 -19.55 16.23
C ALA A 384 -30.10 -19.13 14.86
N ALA A 385 -30.15 -20.04 13.88
CA ALA A 385 -30.68 -19.77 12.54
C ALA A 385 -32.13 -19.30 12.56
N GLN A 386 -33.01 -19.99 13.31
CA GLN A 386 -34.41 -19.61 13.46
C GLN A 386 -34.61 -18.25 14.12
N SER A 387 -33.83 -17.94 15.17
CA SER A 387 -33.88 -16.66 15.86
C SER A 387 -33.50 -15.49 14.94
N LEU A 388 -32.44 -15.67 14.14
CA LEU A 388 -31.98 -14.64 13.24
C LEU A 388 -32.86 -14.48 11.99
N LEU A 389 -33.45 -15.57 11.50
CA LEU A 389 -34.47 -15.50 10.44
C LEU A 389 -35.72 -14.75 10.92
N ALA A 390 -36.17 -15.00 12.15
CA ALA A 390 -37.31 -14.26 12.76
C ALA A 390 -36.95 -12.76 12.86
N THR A 391 -35.72 -12.44 13.31
CA THR A 391 -35.26 -11.06 13.38
C THR A 391 -35.18 -10.38 12.00
N ALA A 392 -34.85 -11.13 10.96
CA ALA A 392 -34.84 -10.66 9.58
C ALA A 392 -36.26 -10.46 9.02
N GLY A 393 -37.31 -10.97 9.70
CA GLY A 393 -38.69 -10.86 9.30
C GLY A 393 -39.24 -12.08 8.54
N ALA A 394 -38.50 -13.19 8.56
CA ALA A 394 -38.99 -14.44 7.95
C ALA A 394 -40.11 -15.07 8.81
N PRO A 395 -41.16 -15.66 8.18
CA PRO A 395 -42.24 -16.33 8.90
C PRO A 395 -41.80 -17.71 9.40
N VAL A 396 -41.02 -17.76 10.47
CA VAL A 396 -40.35 -18.98 10.96
C VAL A 396 -41.30 -20.14 11.26
N ASP A 397 -42.54 -19.85 11.71
CA ASP A 397 -43.54 -20.85 11.99
C ASP A 397 -44.12 -21.55 10.72
N LYS A 398 -43.85 -20.98 9.54
CA LYS A 398 -44.29 -21.50 8.24
C LYS A 398 -43.16 -22.13 7.43
N LEU A 399 -41.95 -22.18 7.99
CA LEU A 399 -40.80 -22.75 7.29
C LEU A 399 -40.88 -24.28 7.29
N LEU A 400 -40.59 -24.84 6.14
CA LEU A 400 -40.39 -26.28 5.99
C LEU A 400 -38.97 -26.65 6.42
N LEU A 401 -38.88 -27.69 7.24
CA LEU A 401 -37.60 -28.30 7.62
C LEU A 401 -37.36 -29.48 6.69
N MET A 402 -36.28 -29.41 5.91
CA MET A 402 -35.86 -30.46 4.99
C MET A 402 -34.40 -30.81 5.26
N ALA A 403 -33.94 -31.96 4.80
CA ALA A 403 -32.50 -32.24 4.82
C ALA A 403 -31.74 -31.16 4.03
N ALA A 404 -30.56 -30.77 4.49
CA ALA A 404 -29.70 -29.90 3.71
C ALA A 404 -29.25 -30.66 2.45
N GLU A 405 -29.44 -30.04 1.32
CA GLU A 405 -28.93 -30.54 0.03
C GLU A 405 -27.57 -29.83 -0.19
N GLY A 406 -26.47 -30.50 0.10
CA GLY A 406 -25.19 -29.82 0.00
C GLY A 406 -24.13 -30.71 -0.63
N ASP A 407 -23.16 -30.04 -1.28
CA ASP A 407 -22.04 -30.59 -2.01
C ASP A 407 -20.95 -31.20 -1.09
N GLY A 408 -21.36 -31.98 -0.09
CA GLY A 408 -20.44 -32.57 0.88
C GLY A 408 -20.00 -31.68 2.05
N ILE A 409 -20.54 -30.47 2.16
CA ILE A 409 -20.21 -29.55 3.27
C ILE A 409 -20.87 -30.01 4.60
N TRP A 410 -22.10 -30.50 4.51
CA TRP A 410 -22.93 -30.83 5.65
C TRP A 410 -22.87 -32.30 6.03
N HIS A 411 -22.86 -32.59 7.33
CA HIS A 411 -23.03 -33.93 7.85
C HIS A 411 -24.43 -34.48 7.45
N PRO A 412 -24.53 -35.64 6.80
CA PRO A 412 -25.79 -36.11 6.19
C PRO A 412 -26.91 -36.36 7.18
N GLY A 413 -26.62 -36.67 8.43
CA GLY A 413 -27.63 -36.95 9.49
C GLY A 413 -27.80 -35.81 10.52
N GLN A 414 -27.02 -34.71 10.43
CA GLN A 414 -27.03 -33.64 11.44
C GLN A 414 -27.12 -32.26 10.80
N SER A 415 -27.86 -32.15 9.71
CA SER A 415 -28.08 -30.90 9.01
C SER A 415 -29.46 -30.74 8.48
N LEU A 416 -29.87 -29.50 8.28
CA LEU A 416 -31.22 -29.16 7.76
C LEU A 416 -31.20 -27.87 6.94
N SER A 417 -32.15 -27.73 6.05
CA SER A 417 -32.49 -26.47 5.39
C SER A 417 -33.84 -25.94 5.88
N LEU A 418 -33.91 -24.62 6.09
CA LEU A 418 -35.10 -23.85 6.45
C LEU A 418 -35.61 -23.18 5.18
N ARG A 419 -36.81 -23.62 4.70
CA ARG A 419 -37.33 -23.23 3.39
C ARG A 419 -38.68 -22.56 3.48
N LEU A 420 -38.89 -21.53 2.68
CA LEU A 420 -40.17 -20.94 2.42
C LEU A 420 -40.78 -21.61 1.17
N GLY A 421 -41.55 -22.67 1.40
CA GLY A 421 -41.97 -23.58 0.33
C GLY A 421 -40.81 -24.50 -0.15
N PRO A 422 -41.06 -25.39 -1.13
CA PRO A 422 -40.11 -26.43 -1.49
C PRO A 422 -38.82 -25.94 -2.17
N LYS A 423 -38.85 -24.74 -2.75
CA LYS A 423 -37.74 -24.23 -3.58
C LYS A 423 -36.91 -23.10 -2.94
N ALA A 424 -37.50 -22.31 -2.04
CA ALA A 424 -36.83 -21.14 -1.50
C ALA A 424 -36.10 -21.48 -0.20
N VAL A 425 -34.81 -21.77 -0.27
CA VAL A 425 -33.92 -21.98 0.86
C VAL A 425 -33.57 -20.64 1.48
N LEU A 426 -33.94 -20.41 2.75
CA LEU A 426 -33.63 -19.21 3.50
C LEU A 426 -32.36 -19.37 4.35
N ALA A 427 -32.13 -20.56 4.90
CA ALA A 427 -30.92 -20.91 5.63
C ALA A 427 -30.68 -22.41 5.58
N GLU A 428 -29.40 -22.76 5.75
CA GLU A 428 -28.92 -24.12 6.03
C GLU A 428 -28.21 -24.10 7.35
N ALA A 429 -28.33 -25.14 8.14
CA ALA A 429 -27.71 -25.25 9.44
C ALA A 429 -27.39 -26.72 9.78
N GLY A 430 -26.35 -26.93 10.55
CA GLY A 430 -25.97 -28.27 11.01
C GLY A 430 -24.49 -28.41 11.29
N ALA A 431 -24.09 -29.66 11.57
CA ALA A 431 -22.67 -30.00 11.69
C ALA A 431 -22.01 -30.06 10.30
N LEU A 432 -20.74 -29.72 10.24
CA LEU A 432 -19.95 -29.91 9.03
C LEU A 432 -19.62 -31.39 8.82
N HIS A 433 -19.41 -31.79 7.59
CA HIS A 433 -18.95 -33.13 7.25
C HIS A 433 -17.53 -33.32 7.80
N PRO A 434 -17.20 -34.49 8.43
CA PRO A 434 -15.85 -34.81 8.93
C PRO A 434 -14.78 -34.72 7.85
#